data_8c85a987755183e2e3acb32f134fd25c
#
_entry.id   8c85a987755183e2e3acb32f134fd25c
#
_cell.length_a   1.000
_cell.length_b   1.000
_cell.length_c   1.000
_cell.angle_alpha   90.00
_cell.angle_beta   90.00
_cell.angle_gamma   90.00
#
_symmetry.space_group_name_H-M   'P 1'
#
loop_
_entity.id
_entity.type
_entity.pdbx_description
1 polymer ?
#
loop_
_entity_poly.entity_id
_entity_poly.type
_entity_poly.pdbx_seq_one_letter_code
_entity_poly.pdbx_strand_id
1 'polypeptide(L)'
;MSELKAKGITKKYGTKEVLHGIDLTLEKGKIYGLIGRNGAGKTTLLSILTSQNPVTEGSVTFDEMQVWENPEALKHLCFSRELNQLQGGNANAMKVKEYLWAAATFFPYWDKEMAQKLVDIFKLDVKQKISKLSKGMCSMVTIIVGLASKAEFTIFDEPVAGLDVVAREKFYEILVEEFMETGRTFVVSTHIIEEASDIFEEVILLDQGRILLKENTQNLLERAFHVSGHEEEVARAVEGLTVHHEERLGRSRGVTVLLEPGQRIGTEYDVSVQRVSLQKLFVALCGEE
;
A
#
# COMPACT_ATOMS: atom_id res chain seq x y z
N MET A 1 -2.49 -21.90 -6.17
CA MET A 1 -2.97 -20.50 -6.26
C MET A 1 -1.73 -19.68 -6.56
N SER A 2 -1.85 -18.69 -7.48
CA SER A 2 -0.69 -17.85 -7.81
C SER A 2 -0.29 -16.98 -6.61
N GLU A 3 1.02 -16.87 -6.38
CA GLU A 3 1.58 -16.07 -5.29
C GLU A 3 2.83 -15.30 -5.73
N LEU A 4 2.99 -14.09 -5.21
CA LEU A 4 4.23 -13.33 -5.27
C LEU A 4 4.89 -13.35 -3.90
N LYS A 5 6.09 -13.91 -3.80
CA LYS A 5 6.74 -14.20 -2.53
C LYS A 5 8.13 -13.60 -2.45
N ALA A 6 8.35 -12.83 -1.41
CA ALA A 6 9.66 -12.35 -0.97
C ALA A 6 10.15 -13.19 0.19
N LYS A 7 11.42 -13.62 0.17
CA LYS A 7 12.04 -14.40 1.24
C LYS A 7 13.38 -13.79 1.64
N GLY A 8 13.48 -13.37 2.91
CA GLY A 8 14.70 -12.84 3.52
C GLY A 8 15.24 -11.58 2.83
N ILE A 9 14.36 -10.70 2.31
CA ILE A 9 14.78 -9.53 1.53
C ILE A 9 15.51 -8.53 2.40
N THR A 10 16.79 -8.35 2.11
CA THR A 10 17.63 -7.30 2.66
C THR A 10 18.04 -6.34 1.55
N LYS A 11 18.00 -5.03 1.83
CA LYS A 11 18.45 -4.01 0.89
C LYS A 11 19.33 -2.98 1.56
N LYS A 12 20.52 -2.81 0.99
CA LYS A 12 21.52 -1.79 1.41
C LYS A 12 21.79 -0.82 0.25
N TYR A 13 21.91 0.45 0.58
CA TYR A 13 22.43 1.49 -0.29
C TYR A 13 23.70 2.06 0.37
N GLY A 14 24.86 1.64 -0.13
CA GLY A 14 26.11 1.92 0.55
C GLY A 14 26.14 1.31 1.95
N THR A 15 26.29 2.15 2.97
CA THR A 15 26.30 1.71 4.39
C THR A 15 24.91 1.67 5.03
N LYS A 16 23.90 2.27 4.37
CA LYS A 16 22.53 2.34 4.92
C LYS A 16 21.73 1.10 4.52
N GLU A 17 21.34 0.32 5.52
CA GLU A 17 20.37 -0.76 5.35
C GLU A 17 18.95 -0.19 5.43
N VAL A 18 18.10 -0.52 4.45
CA VAL A 18 16.75 0.02 4.30
C VAL A 18 15.68 -1.06 4.50
N LEU A 19 15.99 -2.31 4.16
CA LEU A 19 15.12 -3.46 4.43
C LEU A 19 15.91 -4.53 5.17
N HIS A 20 15.29 -5.11 6.18
CA HIS A 20 15.94 -5.95 7.18
C HIS A 20 15.35 -7.37 7.22
N GLY A 21 15.61 -8.19 6.21
CA GLY A 21 15.20 -9.59 6.18
C GLY A 21 13.67 -9.75 6.04
N ILE A 22 13.06 -9.09 5.05
CA ILE A 22 11.61 -9.13 4.82
C ILE A 22 11.19 -10.49 4.27
N ASP A 23 10.23 -11.13 4.95
CA ASP A 23 9.44 -12.25 4.44
C ASP A 23 8.01 -11.74 4.15
N LEU A 24 7.54 -11.90 2.91
CA LEU A 24 6.21 -11.45 2.49
C LEU A 24 5.66 -12.38 1.42
N THR A 25 4.46 -12.86 1.60
CA THR A 25 3.70 -13.59 0.57
C THR A 25 2.43 -12.80 0.24
N LEU A 26 2.24 -12.51 -1.04
CA LEU A 26 1.03 -11.90 -1.60
C LEU A 26 0.31 -12.97 -2.42
N GLU A 27 -0.88 -13.33 -1.99
CA GLU A 27 -1.73 -14.32 -2.67
C GLU A 27 -2.58 -13.62 -3.72
N LYS A 28 -2.89 -14.32 -4.80
CA LYS A 28 -3.78 -13.81 -5.85
C LYS A 28 -5.20 -13.54 -5.34
N GLY A 29 -5.85 -12.54 -5.95
CA GLY A 29 -7.27 -12.25 -5.72
C GLY A 29 -7.52 -11.48 -4.45
N LYS A 30 -6.64 -10.54 -4.11
CA LYS A 30 -6.80 -9.66 -2.95
C LYS A 30 -6.38 -8.23 -3.26
N ILE A 31 -6.96 -7.28 -2.53
CA ILE A 31 -6.48 -5.89 -2.47
C ILE A 31 -5.68 -5.72 -1.18
N TYR A 32 -4.38 -5.48 -1.32
CA TYR A 32 -3.45 -5.25 -0.21
C TYR A 32 -3.19 -3.76 0.01
N GLY A 33 -3.27 -3.30 1.25
CA GLY A 33 -2.77 -2.01 1.67
C GLY A 33 -1.35 -2.13 2.24
N LEU A 34 -0.34 -1.54 1.59
CA LEU A 34 1.00 -1.41 2.17
C LEU A 34 1.12 -0.04 2.86
N ILE A 35 1.06 -0.06 4.17
CA ILE A 35 1.01 1.13 5.02
C ILE A 35 2.35 1.29 5.75
N GLY A 36 2.85 2.51 5.83
CA GLY A 36 4.08 2.82 6.54
C GLY A 36 4.44 4.30 6.43
N ARG A 37 5.25 4.78 7.37
CA ARG A 37 5.75 6.17 7.38
C ARG A 37 6.59 6.45 6.12
N ASN A 38 6.79 7.73 5.81
CA ASN A 38 7.74 8.14 4.77
C ASN A 38 9.15 7.67 5.16
N GLY A 39 9.83 7.00 4.22
CA GLY A 39 11.14 6.41 4.49
C GLY A 39 11.14 5.02 5.13
N ALA A 40 9.97 4.42 5.44
CA ALA A 40 9.87 3.07 6.00
C ALA A 40 10.36 1.95 5.06
N GLY A 41 10.57 2.25 3.76
CA GLY A 41 11.05 1.29 2.78
C GLY A 41 10.00 0.78 1.79
N LYS A 42 8.76 1.33 1.78
CA LYS A 42 7.66 0.90 0.89
C LYS A 42 8.08 0.82 -0.57
N THR A 43 8.48 1.95 -1.16
CA THR A 43 8.93 2.02 -2.57
C THR A 43 10.09 1.07 -2.86
N THR A 44 11.03 0.93 -1.90
CA THR A 44 12.16 0.00 -2.05
C THR A 44 11.68 -1.44 -2.12
N LEU A 45 10.78 -1.85 -1.22
CA LEU A 45 10.20 -3.19 -1.21
C LEU A 45 9.42 -3.44 -2.52
N LEU A 46 8.53 -2.54 -2.91
CA LEU A 46 7.71 -2.67 -4.12
C LEU A 46 8.56 -2.75 -5.40
N SER A 47 9.63 -1.94 -5.47
CA SER A 47 10.56 -1.97 -6.61
C SER A 47 11.35 -3.28 -6.70
N ILE A 48 11.66 -3.91 -5.56
CA ILE A 48 12.30 -5.23 -5.52
C ILE A 48 11.33 -6.33 -5.95
N LEU A 49 10.09 -6.31 -5.44
CA LEU A 49 9.05 -7.28 -5.82
C LEU A 49 8.78 -7.31 -7.34
N THR A 50 9.09 -6.22 -8.04
CA THR A 50 8.84 -6.06 -9.48
C THR A 50 10.11 -5.98 -10.33
N SER A 51 11.26 -6.44 -9.80
CA SER A 51 12.54 -6.46 -10.52
C SER A 51 13.04 -5.09 -11.03
N GLN A 52 12.56 -3.98 -10.40
CA GLN A 52 13.06 -2.64 -10.72
C GLN A 52 14.34 -2.30 -9.93
N ASN A 53 14.62 -3.06 -8.89
CA ASN A 53 15.74 -2.84 -7.98
C ASN A 53 16.26 -4.20 -7.48
N PRO A 54 17.56 -4.50 -7.64
CA PRO A 54 18.11 -5.76 -7.16
C PRO A 54 18.12 -5.82 -5.63
N VAL A 55 17.94 -7.02 -5.09
CA VAL A 55 18.13 -7.31 -3.67
C VAL A 55 19.60 -7.25 -3.28
N THR A 56 19.92 -7.01 -2.00
CA THR A 56 21.26 -7.27 -1.46
C THR A 56 21.35 -8.73 -1.03
N GLU A 57 20.31 -9.23 -0.35
CA GLU A 57 20.19 -10.63 0.06
C GLU A 57 18.71 -11.05 -0.05
N GLY A 58 18.46 -12.34 -0.16
CA GLY A 58 17.12 -12.90 -0.31
C GLY A 58 16.70 -13.15 -1.76
N SER A 59 15.43 -13.44 -1.96
CA SER A 59 14.89 -13.75 -3.30
C SER A 59 13.42 -13.37 -3.40
N VAL A 60 12.98 -13.08 -4.64
CA VAL A 60 11.57 -12.89 -4.99
C VAL A 60 11.16 -13.91 -6.03
N THR A 61 10.03 -14.57 -5.79
CA THR A 61 9.47 -15.56 -6.74
C THR A 61 8.01 -15.23 -7.05
N PHE A 62 7.61 -15.51 -8.28
CA PHE A 62 6.23 -15.56 -8.72
C PHE A 62 5.94 -17.01 -9.13
N ASP A 63 5.04 -17.69 -8.44
CA ASP A 63 4.76 -19.12 -8.64
C ASP A 63 6.04 -19.97 -8.77
N GLU A 64 6.93 -19.84 -7.79
CA GLU A 64 8.27 -20.48 -7.74
C GLU A 64 9.29 -19.99 -8.79
N MET A 65 8.88 -19.25 -9.81
CA MET A 65 9.80 -18.63 -10.77
C MET A 65 10.50 -17.44 -10.16
N GLN A 66 11.82 -17.35 -10.27
CA GLN A 66 12.56 -16.14 -9.89
C GLN A 66 12.05 -14.94 -10.69
N VAL A 67 11.81 -13.81 -10.01
CA VAL A 67 11.29 -12.58 -10.64
C VAL A 67 12.42 -11.78 -11.29
N TRP A 68 13.64 -11.78 -10.68
CA TRP A 68 14.75 -10.95 -11.14
C TRP A 68 15.15 -11.30 -12.58
N GLU A 69 15.06 -10.29 -13.48
CA GLU A 69 15.40 -10.41 -14.92
C GLU A 69 14.72 -11.58 -15.65
N ASN A 70 13.54 -12.01 -15.19
CA ASN A 70 12.81 -13.12 -15.78
C ASN A 70 11.56 -12.62 -16.53
N PRO A 71 11.58 -12.57 -17.89
CA PRO A 71 10.43 -12.08 -18.66
C PRO A 71 9.15 -12.87 -18.44
N GLU A 72 9.24 -14.20 -18.17
CA GLU A 72 8.07 -15.04 -17.92
C GLU A 72 7.35 -14.68 -16.61
N ALA A 73 8.08 -14.36 -15.56
CA ALA A 73 7.50 -13.86 -14.32
C ALA A 73 7.02 -12.40 -14.47
N LEU A 74 7.81 -11.56 -15.14
CA LEU A 74 7.53 -10.12 -15.24
C LEU A 74 6.28 -9.78 -16.05
N LYS A 75 5.86 -10.63 -17.00
CA LYS A 75 4.61 -10.42 -17.74
C LYS A 75 3.35 -10.42 -16.85
N HIS A 76 3.44 -11.00 -15.65
CA HIS A 76 2.36 -11.05 -14.66
C HIS A 76 2.36 -9.87 -13.67
N LEU A 77 3.40 -9.03 -13.71
CA LEU A 77 3.63 -7.96 -12.73
C LEU A 77 3.58 -6.59 -13.40
N CYS A 78 2.87 -5.65 -12.79
CA CYS A 78 2.91 -4.24 -13.19
C CYS A 78 3.28 -3.39 -11.98
N PHE A 79 4.29 -2.53 -12.13
CA PHE A 79 4.67 -1.54 -11.12
C PHE A 79 4.35 -0.13 -11.61
N SER A 80 3.31 0.43 -11.06
CA SER A 80 2.87 1.80 -11.30
C SER A 80 3.37 2.69 -10.17
N ARG A 81 4.39 3.50 -10.46
CA ARG A 81 4.98 4.43 -9.50
C ARG A 81 4.94 5.86 -10.03
N GLU A 82 5.13 6.82 -9.14
CA GLU A 82 5.21 8.24 -9.48
C GLU A 82 6.22 8.50 -10.62
N LEU A 83 5.77 9.24 -11.65
CA LEU A 83 6.64 9.71 -12.72
C LEU A 83 7.52 10.85 -12.21
N ASN A 84 8.81 10.57 -12.06
CA ASN A 84 9.76 11.56 -11.59
C ASN A 84 10.21 12.48 -12.74
N GLN A 85 9.61 13.65 -12.85
CA GLN A 85 9.92 14.65 -13.86
C GLN A 85 11.33 15.27 -13.73
N LEU A 86 11.91 15.22 -12.53
CA LEU A 86 13.20 15.85 -12.23
C LEU A 86 14.41 14.99 -12.62
N GLN A 87 14.24 13.69 -12.79
CA GLN A 87 15.33 12.75 -13.07
C GLN A 87 15.73 12.64 -14.55
N GLY A 88 15.22 13.50 -15.44
CA GLY A 88 15.75 13.69 -16.79
C GLY A 88 15.78 12.43 -17.67
N GLY A 89 14.72 11.62 -17.67
CA GLY A 89 14.61 10.47 -18.56
C GLY A 89 13.93 10.78 -19.89
N ASN A 90 14.10 9.91 -20.89
CA ASN A 90 13.43 10.03 -22.20
C ASN A 90 11.90 10.11 -22.07
N ALA A 91 11.31 9.52 -21.03
CA ALA A 91 9.87 9.59 -20.74
C ALA A 91 9.36 11.05 -20.58
N ASN A 92 10.16 11.95 -20.02
CA ASN A 92 9.76 13.36 -19.81
C ASN A 92 9.57 14.14 -21.11
N ALA A 93 10.23 13.75 -22.19
CA ALA A 93 10.10 14.36 -23.50
C ALA A 93 8.89 13.83 -24.30
N MET A 94 8.37 12.65 -23.92
CA MET A 94 7.25 11.99 -24.59
C MET A 94 5.94 12.72 -24.31
N LYS A 95 5.00 12.64 -25.25
CA LYS A 95 3.59 12.96 -25.01
C LYS A 95 2.91 11.82 -24.26
N VAL A 96 1.81 12.12 -23.55
CA VAL A 96 1.03 11.11 -22.84
C VAL A 96 0.67 9.92 -23.75
N LYS A 97 0.18 10.19 -24.99
CA LYS A 97 -0.14 9.13 -25.96
C LYS A 97 1.05 8.25 -26.33
N GLU A 98 2.25 8.81 -26.42
CA GLU A 98 3.48 8.08 -26.74
C GLU A 98 3.91 7.21 -25.56
N TYR A 99 3.76 7.72 -24.35
CA TYR A 99 4.01 6.97 -23.12
C TYR A 99 3.04 5.79 -22.95
N LEU A 100 1.74 6.01 -23.16
CA LEU A 100 0.73 4.93 -23.11
C LEU A 100 0.94 3.90 -24.22
N TRP A 101 1.35 4.34 -25.42
CA TRP A 101 1.70 3.42 -26.50
C TRP A 101 2.94 2.57 -26.16
N ALA A 102 3.97 3.18 -25.55
CA ALA A 102 5.13 2.45 -25.08
C ALA A 102 4.75 1.44 -24.03
N ALA A 103 3.94 1.81 -23.02
CA ALA A 103 3.42 0.90 -22.01
C ALA A 103 2.68 -0.28 -22.66
N ALA A 104 1.80 -0.03 -23.62
CA ALA A 104 1.06 -1.04 -24.36
C ALA A 104 1.97 -2.06 -25.08
N THR A 105 3.21 -1.66 -25.44
CA THR A 105 4.17 -2.56 -26.08
C THR A 105 4.81 -3.54 -25.09
N PHE A 106 4.92 -3.15 -23.80
CA PHE A 106 5.54 -3.97 -22.77
C PHE A 106 4.57 -4.90 -22.05
N PHE A 107 3.27 -4.54 -21.99
CA PHE A 107 2.29 -5.36 -21.29
C PHE A 107 1.52 -6.25 -22.27
N PRO A 108 1.67 -7.59 -22.20
CA PRO A 108 1.09 -8.51 -23.18
C PRO A 108 -0.44 -8.56 -23.16
N TYR A 109 -1.04 -8.20 -22.03
CA TYR A 109 -2.49 -8.21 -21.82
C TYR A 109 -3.10 -6.81 -21.84
N TRP A 110 -2.39 -5.83 -22.42
CA TRP A 110 -2.83 -4.43 -22.45
C TRP A 110 -4.24 -4.24 -22.95
N ASP A 111 -5.09 -3.63 -22.14
CA ASP A 111 -6.48 -3.29 -22.47
C ASP A 111 -6.55 -1.85 -23.00
N LYS A 112 -6.67 -1.75 -24.33
CA LYS A 112 -6.74 -0.46 -25.03
C LYS A 112 -8.05 0.29 -24.73
N GLU A 113 -9.16 -0.42 -24.55
CA GLU A 113 -10.46 0.17 -24.28
C GLU A 113 -10.49 0.76 -22.88
N MET A 114 -9.97 0.02 -21.90
CA MET A 114 -9.79 0.49 -20.52
C MET A 114 -8.89 1.73 -20.48
N ALA A 115 -7.77 1.72 -21.19
CA ALA A 115 -6.86 2.87 -21.26
C ALA A 115 -7.57 4.11 -21.80
N GLN A 116 -8.36 3.97 -22.89
CA GLN A 116 -9.09 5.08 -23.47
C GLN A 116 -10.21 5.56 -22.53
N LYS A 117 -11.00 4.64 -21.92
CA LYS A 117 -12.03 4.97 -20.93
C LYS A 117 -11.45 5.80 -19.79
N LEU A 118 -10.27 5.44 -19.27
CA LEU A 118 -9.62 6.16 -18.19
C LEU A 118 -9.08 7.53 -18.61
N VAL A 119 -8.54 7.65 -19.84
CA VAL A 119 -8.15 8.96 -20.43
C VAL A 119 -9.34 9.91 -20.44
N ASP A 120 -10.52 9.43 -20.84
CA ASP A 120 -11.73 10.24 -20.93
C ASP A 120 -12.28 10.60 -19.54
N ILE A 121 -12.28 9.64 -18.58
CA ILE A 121 -12.70 9.87 -17.19
C ILE A 121 -11.83 10.94 -16.52
N PHE A 122 -10.50 10.83 -16.65
CA PHE A 122 -9.55 11.79 -16.06
C PHE A 122 -9.38 13.06 -16.90
N LYS A 123 -10.03 13.16 -18.06
CA LYS A 123 -9.95 14.31 -18.98
C LYS A 123 -8.50 14.68 -19.33
N LEU A 124 -7.65 13.68 -19.54
CA LEU A 124 -6.23 13.89 -19.83
C LEU A 124 -6.01 14.34 -21.29
N ASP A 125 -5.27 15.42 -21.47
CA ASP A 125 -4.79 15.80 -22.81
C ASP A 125 -3.61 14.90 -23.22
N VAL A 126 -3.92 13.89 -24.02
CA VAL A 126 -2.93 12.91 -24.51
C VAL A 126 -1.86 13.51 -25.44
N LYS A 127 -2.03 14.76 -25.92
CA LYS A 127 -1.04 15.47 -26.74
C LYS A 127 -0.04 16.24 -25.88
N GLN A 128 -0.32 16.43 -24.60
CA GLN A 128 0.57 17.13 -23.67
C GLN A 128 1.81 16.29 -23.36
N LYS A 129 2.96 16.94 -23.17
CA LYS A 129 4.20 16.27 -22.76
C LYS A 129 4.15 15.91 -21.27
N ILE A 130 4.71 14.76 -20.90
CA ILE A 130 4.83 14.32 -19.50
C ILE A 130 5.49 15.41 -18.63
N SER A 131 6.54 16.06 -19.11
CA SER A 131 7.22 17.14 -18.39
C SER A 131 6.37 18.39 -18.12
N LYS A 132 5.18 18.50 -18.70
CA LYS A 132 4.26 19.62 -18.52
C LYS A 132 3.03 19.28 -17.68
N LEU A 133 2.90 18.04 -17.27
CA LEU A 133 1.81 17.58 -16.42
C LEU A 133 1.98 18.10 -14.99
N SER A 134 0.88 18.32 -14.29
CA SER A 134 0.90 18.47 -12.84
C SER A 134 1.21 17.12 -12.17
N LYS A 135 1.56 17.15 -10.88
CA LYS A 135 1.78 15.91 -10.12
C LYS A 135 0.56 14.97 -10.19
N GLY A 136 -0.65 15.50 -9.98
CA GLY A 136 -1.89 14.73 -10.09
C GLY A 136 -2.13 14.16 -11.48
N MET A 137 -1.84 14.93 -12.56
CA MET A 137 -1.94 14.40 -13.93
C MET A 137 -0.92 13.27 -14.18
N CYS A 138 0.28 13.36 -13.62
CA CYS A 138 1.25 12.26 -13.67
C CYS A 138 0.71 11.00 -12.97
N SER A 139 0.09 11.16 -11.80
CA SER A 139 -0.58 10.06 -11.09
C SER A 139 -1.69 9.43 -11.94
N MET A 140 -2.51 10.23 -12.62
CA MET A 140 -3.54 9.70 -13.54
C MET A 140 -2.93 8.86 -14.66
N VAL A 141 -1.82 9.30 -15.27
CA VAL A 141 -1.13 8.50 -16.30
C VAL A 141 -0.64 7.16 -15.77
N THR A 142 -0.05 7.14 -14.57
CA THR A 142 0.44 5.90 -13.97
C THR A 142 -0.70 4.98 -13.54
N ILE A 143 -1.82 5.52 -13.05
CA ILE A 143 -3.05 4.77 -12.78
C ILE A 143 -3.57 4.09 -14.06
N ILE A 144 -3.62 4.82 -15.18
CA ILE A 144 -4.04 4.26 -16.48
C ILE A 144 -3.14 3.08 -16.86
N VAL A 145 -1.82 3.22 -16.73
CA VAL A 145 -0.88 2.14 -17.04
C VAL A 145 -1.13 0.93 -16.13
N GLY A 146 -1.26 1.13 -14.83
CA GLY A 146 -1.51 0.04 -13.89
C GLY A 146 -2.80 -0.72 -14.19
N LEU A 147 -3.91 -0.02 -14.39
CA LEU A 147 -5.21 -0.64 -14.64
C LEU A 147 -5.27 -1.30 -16.04
N ALA A 148 -4.80 -0.60 -17.07
CA ALA A 148 -4.84 -1.10 -18.45
C ALA A 148 -3.79 -2.20 -18.74
N SER A 149 -2.76 -2.37 -17.91
CA SER A 149 -1.77 -3.44 -18.05
C SER A 149 -2.39 -4.84 -17.98
N LYS A 150 -3.53 -4.98 -17.28
CA LYS A 150 -4.18 -6.26 -16.97
C LYS A 150 -3.23 -7.30 -16.37
N ALA A 151 -2.13 -6.84 -15.76
CA ALA A 151 -1.20 -7.71 -15.05
C ALA A 151 -1.89 -8.40 -13.86
N GLU A 152 -1.52 -9.64 -13.60
CA GLU A 152 -2.11 -10.44 -12.52
C GLU A 152 -1.88 -9.82 -11.12
N PHE A 153 -0.69 -9.23 -10.92
CA PHE A 153 -0.35 -8.41 -9.77
C PHE A 153 -0.01 -6.99 -10.23
N THR A 154 -0.86 -6.06 -9.87
CA THR A 154 -0.64 -4.63 -10.13
C THR A 154 -0.30 -3.91 -8.84
N ILE A 155 0.88 -3.32 -8.80
CA ILE A 155 1.44 -2.64 -7.63
C ILE A 155 1.43 -1.14 -7.89
N PHE A 156 0.70 -0.40 -7.06
CA PHE A 156 0.62 1.05 -7.08
C PHE A 156 1.42 1.65 -5.93
N ASP A 157 2.42 2.46 -6.25
CA ASP A 157 3.21 3.19 -5.24
C ASP A 157 2.72 4.63 -5.16
N GLU A 158 2.02 4.95 -4.07
CA GLU A 158 1.41 6.26 -3.78
C GLU A 158 0.56 6.80 -4.95
N PRO A 159 -0.40 6.02 -5.51
CA PRO A 159 -1.08 6.36 -6.77
C PRO A 159 -1.91 7.64 -6.70
N VAL A 160 -2.41 7.99 -5.50
CA VAL A 160 -3.29 9.16 -5.33
C VAL A 160 -2.54 10.45 -4.96
N ALA A 161 -1.21 10.40 -4.94
CA ALA A 161 -0.39 11.56 -4.61
C ALA A 161 -0.62 12.72 -5.60
N GLY A 162 -1.07 13.87 -5.09
CA GLY A 162 -1.36 15.06 -5.89
C GLY A 162 -2.71 15.07 -6.62
N LEU A 163 -3.53 14.03 -6.46
CA LEU A 163 -4.94 14.04 -6.89
C LEU A 163 -5.80 14.85 -5.91
N ASP A 164 -6.83 15.50 -6.42
CA ASP A 164 -7.91 16.02 -5.59
C ASP A 164 -8.82 14.89 -5.06
N VAL A 165 -9.68 15.21 -4.09
CA VAL A 165 -10.54 14.23 -3.41
C VAL A 165 -11.43 13.47 -4.40
N VAL A 166 -12.01 14.15 -5.39
CA VAL A 166 -12.92 13.54 -6.38
C VAL A 166 -12.16 12.54 -7.27
N ALA A 167 -10.95 12.89 -7.71
CA ALA A 167 -10.12 12.00 -8.52
C ALA A 167 -9.62 10.78 -7.72
N ARG A 168 -9.36 10.93 -6.40
CA ARG A 168 -8.99 9.81 -5.52
C ARG A 168 -10.15 8.83 -5.35
N GLU A 169 -11.34 9.33 -4.99
CA GLU A 169 -12.54 8.50 -4.87
C GLU A 169 -12.78 7.74 -6.17
N LYS A 170 -12.66 8.44 -7.32
CA LYS A 170 -12.87 7.80 -8.63
C LYS A 170 -11.83 6.71 -8.93
N PHE A 171 -10.57 6.90 -8.51
CA PHE A 171 -9.56 5.84 -8.62
C PHE A 171 -9.93 4.60 -7.81
N TYR A 172 -10.32 4.78 -6.54
CA TYR A 172 -10.68 3.66 -5.68
C TYR A 172 -11.94 2.92 -6.17
N GLU A 173 -12.97 3.65 -6.65
CA GLU A 173 -14.15 3.03 -7.28
C GLU A 173 -13.73 2.13 -8.46
N ILE A 174 -12.94 2.67 -9.40
CA ILE A 174 -12.51 1.93 -10.58
C ILE A 174 -11.63 0.74 -10.21
N LEU A 175 -10.77 0.87 -9.19
CA LEU A 175 -9.93 -0.22 -8.71
C LEU A 175 -10.77 -1.37 -8.15
N VAL A 176 -11.80 -1.06 -7.36
CA VAL A 176 -12.72 -2.05 -6.81
C VAL A 176 -13.56 -2.69 -7.93
N GLU A 177 -14.11 -1.90 -8.87
CA GLU A 177 -14.82 -2.43 -10.05
C GLU A 177 -13.93 -3.43 -10.80
N GLU A 178 -12.70 -3.05 -11.12
CA GLU A 178 -11.74 -3.89 -11.82
C GLU A 178 -11.37 -5.16 -11.05
N PHE A 179 -11.23 -5.05 -9.72
CA PHE A 179 -11.01 -6.19 -8.85
C PHE A 179 -12.18 -7.18 -8.90
N MET A 180 -13.39 -6.69 -8.77
CA MET A 180 -14.62 -7.52 -8.79
C MET A 180 -14.84 -8.21 -10.14
N GLU A 181 -14.47 -7.54 -11.24
CA GLU A 181 -14.63 -8.11 -12.59
C GLU A 181 -13.57 -9.16 -12.92
N THR A 182 -12.32 -8.96 -12.46
CA THR A 182 -11.18 -9.76 -12.95
C THR A 182 -10.59 -10.69 -11.90
N GLY A 183 -10.78 -10.41 -10.61
CA GLY A 183 -10.15 -11.13 -9.51
C GLY A 183 -8.62 -11.04 -9.49
N ARG A 184 -8.02 -10.06 -10.18
CA ARG A 184 -6.56 -9.85 -10.13
C ARG A 184 -6.17 -9.14 -8.85
N THR A 185 -4.88 -9.16 -8.53
CA THR A 185 -4.36 -8.68 -7.26
C THR A 185 -3.88 -7.25 -7.37
N PHE A 186 -4.23 -6.43 -6.39
CA PHE A 186 -3.73 -5.08 -6.26
C PHE A 186 -2.95 -4.90 -4.96
N VAL A 187 -1.83 -4.21 -5.05
CA VAL A 187 -1.07 -3.72 -3.88
C VAL A 187 -1.02 -2.21 -3.98
N VAL A 188 -1.57 -1.52 -3.01
CA VAL A 188 -1.58 -0.05 -2.97
C VAL A 188 -0.76 0.42 -1.78
N SER A 189 0.37 1.08 -2.04
CA SER A 189 1.05 1.80 -0.97
C SER A 189 0.41 3.17 -0.78
N THR A 190 0.18 3.54 0.47
CA THR A 190 -0.37 4.86 0.80
C THR A 190 0.03 5.32 2.19
N HIS A 191 0.10 6.63 2.37
CA HIS A 191 0.11 7.29 3.67
C HIS A 191 -1.23 7.95 4.01
N ILE A 192 -2.20 7.94 3.06
CA ILE A 192 -3.59 8.43 3.25
C ILE A 192 -4.47 7.22 3.55
N ILE A 193 -4.43 6.77 4.82
CA ILE A 193 -5.00 5.49 5.22
C ILE A 193 -6.53 5.55 5.26
N GLU A 194 -7.11 6.65 5.76
CA GLU A 194 -8.56 6.79 5.96
C GLU A 194 -9.38 6.61 4.67
N GLU A 195 -8.87 7.12 3.55
CA GLU A 195 -9.59 7.05 2.27
C GLU A 195 -9.52 5.66 1.62
N ALA A 196 -8.51 4.86 1.97
CA ALA A 196 -8.24 3.58 1.33
C ALA A 196 -8.54 2.37 2.24
N SER A 197 -8.78 2.58 3.53
CA SER A 197 -8.95 1.48 4.50
C SER A 197 -10.07 0.52 4.15
N ASP A 198 -11.15 1.03 3.58
CA ASP A 198 -12.37 0.26 3.31
C ASP A 198 -12.23 -0.70 2.12
N ILE A 199 -11.25 -0.48 1.25
CA ILE A 199 -11.01 -1.35 0.10
C ILE A 199 -9.95 -2.44 0.35
N PHE A 200 -9.18 -2.36 1.45
CA PHE A 200 -8.13 -3.32 1.75
C PHE A 200 -8.68 -4.59 2.40
N GLU A 201 -8.51 -5.73 1.74
CA GLU A 201 -8.81 -7.04 2.36
C GLU A 201 -7.71 -7.46 3.35
N GLU A 202 -6.45 -7.17 3.02
CA GLU A 202 -5.31 -7.36 3.93
C GLU A 202 -4.47 -6.09 4.00
N VAL A 203 -3.95 -5.81 5.19
CA VAL A 203 -2.99 -4.72 5.42
C VAL A 203 -1.63 -5.27 5.81
N ILE A 204 -0.60 -4.59 5.32
CA ILE A 204 0.80 -4.85 5.61
C ILE A 204 1.35 -3.56 6.21
N LEU A 205 1.72 -3.61 7.50
CA LEU A 205 2.38 -2.49 8.15
C LEU A 205 3.89 -2.65 8.05
N LEU A 206 4.52 -1.68 7.39
CA LEU A 206 5.98 -1.61 7.24
C LEU A 206 6.51 -0.43 8.04
N ASP A 207 7.39 -0.68 8.97
CA ASP A 207 8.10 0.35 9.70
C ASP A 207 9.59 0.05 9.81
N GLN A 208 10.43 1.08 9.65
CA GLN A 208 11.89 0.98 9.73
C GLN A 208 12.47 -0.23 8.97
N GLY A 209 11.94 -0.53 7.78
CA GLY A 209 12.41 -1.63 6.93
C GLY A 209 12.00 -3.04 7.41
N ARG A 210 11.05 -3.17 8.33
CA ARG A 210 10.51 -4.43 8.86
C ARG A 210 9.01 -4.48 8.70
N ILE A 211 8.46 -5.66 8.40
CA ILE A 211 7.03 -5.89 8.47
C ILE A 211 6.66 -6.08 9.94
N LEU A 212 5.85 -5.17 10.48
CA LEU A 212 5.32 -5.27 11.84
C LEU A 212 4.18 -6.29 11.91
N LEU A 213 3.27 -6.23 10.90
CA LEU A 213 2.18 -7.19 10.77
C LEU A 213 1.72 -7.29 9.30
N LYS A 214 1.13 -8.44 8.97
CA LYS A 214 0.32 -8.66 7.78
C LYS A 214 -0.93 -9.41 8.22
N GLU A 215 -2.10 -8.81 8.05
CA GLU A 215 -3.35 -9.40 8.54
C GLU A 215 -4.56 -8.95 7.71
N ASN A 216 -5.63 -9.74 7.76
CA ASN A 216 -6.93 -9.33 7.24
C ASN A 216 -7.41 -8.07 7.98
N THR A 217 -7.83 -7.06 7.22
CA THR A 217 -8.16 -5.72 7.73
C THR A 217 -9.31 -5.77 8.75
N GLN A 218 -10.36 -6.53 8.44
CA GLN A 218 -11.51 -6.64 9.32
C GLN A 218 -11.15 -7.31 10.63
N ASN A 219 -10.43 -8.46 10.59
CA ASN A 219 -9.98 -9.17 11.78
C ASN A 219 -9.09 -8.30 12.67
N LEU A 220 -8.20 -7.52 12.06
CA LEU A 220 -7.33 -6.59 12.78
C LEU A 220 -8.14 -5.51 13.51
N LEU A 221 -9.10 -4.88 12.81
CA LEU A 221 -9.93 -3.82 13.40
C LEU A 221 -10.93 -4.33 14.43
N GLU A 222 -11.36 -5.59 14.34
CA GLU A 222 -12.21 -6.21 15.37
C GLU A 222 -11.52 -6.39 16.73
N ARG A 223 -10.18 -6.40 16.76
CA ARG A 223 -9.34 -6.57 17.94
C ARG A 223 -8.71 -5.27 18.45
N ALA A 224 -8.88 -4.16 17.73
CA ALA A 224 -8.25 -2.88 18.02
C ALA A 224 -9.22 -1.94 18.73
N PHE A 225 -8.88 -1.52 19.96
CA PHE A 225 -9.74 -0.70 20.79
C PHE A 225 -8.99 0.49 21.39
N HIS A 226 -9.73 1.58 21.54
CA HIS A 226 -9.36 2.72 22.37
C HIS A 226 -10.17 2.69 23.67
N VAL A 227 -9.48 2.65 24.79
CA VAL A 227 -10.07 2.62 26.14
C VAL A 227 -9.76 3.93 26.82
N SER A 228 -10.79 4.66 27.26
CA SER A 228 -10.62 5.96 27.89
C SER A 228 -11.53 6.13 29.12
N GLY A 229 -11.04 6.89 30.10
CA GLY A 229 -11.75 7.11 31.36
C GLY A 229 -10.83 7.74 32.41
N HIS A 230 -11.20 7.59 33.70
CA HIS A 230 -10.34 7.99 34.79
C HIS A 230 -9.07 7.10 34.84
N GLU A 231 -7.92 7.66 35.15
CA GLU A 231 -6.61 6.97 35.05
C GLU A 231 -6.58 5.61 35.77
N GLU A 232 -7.11 5.53 37.00
CA GLU A 232 -7.13 4.29 37.78
C GLU A 232 -8.04 3.23 37.16
N GLU A 233 -9.21 3.63 36.64
CA GLU A 233 -10.17 2.72 36.01
C GLU A 233 -9.62 2.15 34.68
N VAL A 234 -9.01 3.02 33.85
CA VAL A 234 -8.35 2.57 32.62
C VAL A 234 -7.20 1.61 32.93
N ALA A 235 -6.36 1.92 33.94
CA ALA A 235 -5.25 1.05 34.33
C ALA A 235 -5.72 -0.36 34.69
N ARG A 236 -6.83 -0.47 35.44
CA ARG A 236 -7.43 -1.78 35.82
C ARG A 236 -8.08 -2.46 34.63
N ALA A 237 -8.80 -1.72 33.78
CA ALA A 237 -9.51 -2.27 32.63
C ALA A 237 -8.56 -2.89 31.58
N VAL A 238 -7.33 -2.39 31.49
CA VAL A 238 -6.32 -2.89 30.52
C VAL A 238 -5.19 -3.67 31.21
N GLU A 239 -5.37 -4.12 32.44
CA GLU A 239 -4.37 -4.88 33.19
C GLU A 239 -3.99 -6.16 32.42
N GLY A 240 -2.70 -6.37 32.17
CA GLY A 240 -2.18 -7.51 31.39
C GLY A 240 -2.33 -7.40 29.88
N LEU A 241 -2.82 -6.27 29.35
CA LEU A 241 -2.86 -5.99 27.92
C LEU A 241 -1.64 -5.17 27.50
N THR A 242 -1.21 -5.34 26.25
CA THR A 242 -0.17 -4.50 25.65
C THR A 242 -0.79 -3.16 25.22
N VAL A 243 -0.31 -2.08 25.81
CA VAL A 243 -0.66 -0.70 25.43
C VAL A 243 0.30 -0.24 24.33
N HIS A 244 -0.24 0.13 23.18
CA HIS A 244 0.55 0.60 22.04
C HIS A 244 0.64 2.13 21.96
N HIS A 245 -0.36 2.83 22.50
CA HIS A 245 -0.36 4.30 22.55
C HIS A 245 -1.11 4.76 23.79
N GLU A 246 -0.61 5.84 24.41
CA GLU A 246 -1.21 6.42 25.60
C GLU A 246 -1.38 7.93 25.43
N GLU A 247 -2.56 8.43 25.79
CA GLU A 247 -2.90 9.87 25.84
C GLU A 247 -3.32 10.24 27.27
N ARG A 248 -2.85 11.39 27.78
CA ARG A 248 -3.24 11.91 29.09
C ARG A 248 -3.78 13.31 28.97
N LEU A 249 -4.94 13.54 29.56
CA LEU A 249 -5.54 14.85 29.67
C LEU A 249 -6.05 15.08 31.11
N GLY A 250 -5.26 15.74 31.93
CA GLY A 250 -5.55 15.93 33.34
C GLY A 250 -5.60 14.61 34.10
N ARG A 251 -6.79 14.21 34.60
CA ARG A 251 -7.06 12.94 35.29
C ARG A 251 -7.62 11.86 34.36
N SER A 252 -7.83 12.20 33.11
CA SER A 252 -8.30 11.26 32.11
C SER A 252 -7.11 10.61 31.38
N ARG A 253 -7.22 9.32 31.17
CA ARG A 253 -6.28 8.50 30.42
C ARG A 253 -6.99 7.84 29.25
N GLY A 254 -6.38 7.86 28.07
CA GLY A 254 -6.80 7.10 26.90
C GLY A 254 -5.68 6.19 26.47
N VAL A 255 -5.98 4.95 26.14
CA VAL A 255 -4.98 3.99 25.65
C VAL A 255 -5.51 3.24 24.45
N THR A 256 -4.62 2.92 23.50
CA THR A 256 -4.95 2.04 22.37
C THR A 256 -4.34 0.67 22.62
N VAL A 257 -5.17 -0.36 22.51
CA VAL A 257 -4.78 -1.76 22.70
C VAL A 257 -5.16 -2.57 21.48
N LEU A 258 -4.33 -3.57 21.16
CA LEU A 258 -4.62 -4.61 20.18
C LEU A 258 -4.72 -5.94 20.92
N LEU A 259 -5.92 -6.51 20.98
CA LEU A 259 -6.18 -7.73 21.76
C LEU A 259 -5.61 -8.96 21.04
N GLU A 260 -4.88 -9.78 21.79
CA GLU A 260 -4.52 -11.11 21.36
C GLU A 260 -5.68 -12.11 21.57
N PRO A 261 -5.69 -13.25 20.85
CA PRO A 261 -6.73 -14.26 21.04
C PRO A 261 -6.91 -14.66 22.52
N GLY A 262 -8.12 -14.50 23.01
CA GLY A 262 -8.47 -14.82 24.41
C GLY A 262 -8.31 -13.66 25.40
N GLN A 263 -7.71 -12.55 25.01
CA GLN A 263 -7.67 -11.34 25.83
C GLN A 263 -9.00 -10.58 25.81
N ARG A 264 -9.28 -9.85 26.87
CA ARG A 264 -10.50 -9.03 27.03
C ARG A 264 -10.16 -7.76 27.80
N ILE A 265 -10.87 -6.69 27.50
CA ILE A 265 -10.87 -5.46 28.30
C ILE A 265 -11.80 -5.69 29.50
N GLY A 266 -11.40 -5.26 30.69
CA GLY A 266 -12.25 -5.33 31.88
C GLY A 266 -13.51 -4.46 31.70
N THR A 267 -14.69 -5.09 31.75
CA THR A 267 -15.97 -4.41 31.54
C THR A 267 -16.65 -3.96 32.84
N GLU A 268 -16.09 -4.31 33.99
CA GLU A 268 -16.56 -3.94 35.32
C GLU A 268 -16.12 -2.54 35.77
N TYR A 269 -15.26 -1.89 34.99
CA TYR A 269 -14.70 -0.58 35.27
C TYR A 269 -15.44 0.53 34.49
N ASP A 270 -15.46 1.74 35.04
CA ASP A 270 -16.11 2.91 34.40
C ASP A 270 -15.21 3.50 33.31
N VAL A 271 -15.17 2.82 32.17
CA VAL A 271 -14.37 3.19 31.00
C VAL A 271 -15.21 3.19 29.73
N SER A 272 -14.86 4.09 28.80
CA SER A 272 -15.39 4.08 27.44
C SER A 272 -14.50 3.22 26.55
N VAL A 273 -15.08 2.24 25.87
CA VAL A 273 -14.37 1.36 24.94
C VAL A 273 -14.91 1.63 23.54
N GLN A 274 -14.03 2.03 22.61
CA GLN A 274 -14.39 2.34 21.24
C GLN A 274 -13.47 1.58 20.28
N ARG A 275 -14.00 1.15 19.13
CA ARG A 275 -13.16 0.62 18.04
C ARG A 275 -12.32 1.75 17.45
N VAL A 276 -11.10 1.43 17.03
CA VAL A 276 -10.23 2.40 16.36
C VAL A 276 -10.25 2.21 14.85
N SER A 277 -10.03 3.31 14.11
CA SER A 277 -9.79 3.22 12.67
C SER A 277 -8.40 2.66 12.38
N LEU A 278 -8.19 2.16 11.15
CA LEU A 278 -6.89 1.66 10.70
C LEU A 278 -5.79 2.72 10.85
N GLN A 279 -6.12 3.99 10.58
CA GLN A 279 -5.19 5.11 10.75
C GLN A 279 -4.77 5.31 12.21
N LYS A 280 -5.73 5.29 13.15
CA LYS A 280 -5.42 5.41 14.58
C LYS A 280 -4.59 4.24 15.07
N LEU A 281 -4.91 3.03 14.63
CA LEU A 281 -4.13 1.84 14.96
C LEU A 281 -2.71 1.94 14.41
N PHE A 282 -2.54 2.38 13.16
CA PHE A 282 -1.22 2.59 12.57
C PHE A 282 -0.39 3.60 13.38
N VAL A 283 -0.99 4.73 13.78
CA VAL A 283 -0.30 5.73 14.62
C VAL A 283 0.10 5.12 15.97
N ALA A 284 -0.76 4.29 16.56
CA ALA A 284 -0.47 3.63 17.83
C ALA A 284 0.67 2.60 17.73
N LEU A 285 0.78 1.89 16.61
CA LEU A 285 1.81 0.86 16.39
C LEU A 285 3.16 1.44 15.94
N CYS A 286 3.15 2.56 15.20
CA CYS A 286 4.33 3.18 14.59
C CYS A 286 4.67 4.57 15.19
N GLY A 287 3.89 5.06 16.15
CA GLY A 287 4.16 6.32 16.88
C GLY A 287 5.40 6.15 17.75
N GLU A 288 6.25 7.17 17.81
CA GLU A 288 7.28 7.26 18.84
C GLU A 288 6.61 7.55 20.19
N GLU A 289 7.09 6.89 21.24
CA GLU A 289 6.75 7.21 22.63
C GLU A 289 7.12 8.64 23.01
#